data_bc2f6a3a8b0563b86cd79a06c6664980
#
_entry.id   bc2f6a3a8b0563b86cd79a06c6664980
#
_cell.length_a   1.000
_cell.length_b   1.000
_cell.length_c   1.000
_cell.angle_alpha   90.00
_cell.angle_beta   90.00
_cell.angle_gamma   90.00
#
_symmetry.space_group_name_H-M   'P 1'
#
loop_
_entity.id
_entity.type
_entity.pdbx_description
1 polymer ?
#
loop_
_entity_poly.entity_id
_entity_poly.type
_entity_poly.pdbx_seq_one_letter_code
_entity_poly.pdbx_strand_id
1 'polypeptide(L)'
;MIIERPSSARGHVRTGWLESRHTFSFGHYYDKAWMGFGPLRVINEDRVAPGAGFPPHRHANMEILSYVLEGGLSHQDSSGGGGVIRPGELQWMSAGHGVEHSEFNASQDAPVHFLQIWIQPDRVNAAPTYAQQAFEPADRHGAWATLASADGRAGGLPIRQDARVLGTLLAADEVVDYALDAGRLYWLHVVSGEIEANGRPLTAGDALGFADEAGRLQLTGRGTGRADVLLFDLPH
;
A
#
# COMPACT_ATOMS: atom_id res chain seq x y z
N MET A 1 -6.91 10.96 -17.92
CA MET A 1 -5.44 11.26 -17.91
C MET A 1 -4.71 10.09 -17.24
N ILE A 2 -3.69 9.53 -17.89
CA ILE A 2 -2.86 8.47 -17.30
C ILE A 2 -1.51 9.08 -16.92
N ILE A 3 -1.08 8.84 -15.67
CA ILE A 3 0.15 9.37 -15.08
C ILE A 3 1.06 8.18 -14.78
N GLU A 4 2.31 8.21 -15.28
CA GLU A 4 3.28 7.15 -15.02
C GLU A 4 4.22 7.54 -13.87
N ARG A 5 4.46 6.61 -12.96
CA ARG A 5 5.43 6.73 -11.87
C ARG A 5 6.40 5.56 -11.91
N PRO A 6 7.47 5.66 -12.70
CA PRO A 6 8.50 4.61 -12.75
C PRO A 6 9.19 4.43 -11.40
N SER A 7 9.49 3.20 -11.05
CA SER A 7 10.23 2.85 -9.81
C SER A 7 11.54 3.63 -9.69
N SER A 8 12.26 3.82 -10.80
CA SER A 8 13.53 4.56 -10.86
C SER A 8 13.38 6.07 -10.59
N ALA A 9 12.17 6.63 -10.73
CA ALA A 9 11.90 8.04 -10.49
C ALA A 9 11.42 8.34 -9.06
N ARG A 10 11.16 7.31 -8.25
CA ARG A 10 10.77 7.49 -6.84
C ARG A 10 11.91 8.07 -6.01
N GLY A 11 11.58 8.82 -4.96
CA GLY A 11 12.57 9.26 -3.98
C GLY A 11 13.30 8.05 -3.38
N HIS A 12 14.61 8.16 -3.14
CA HIS A 12 15.39 7.11 -2.55
C HIS A 12 16.18 7.65 -1.35
N VAL A 13 15.91 7.09 -0.18
CA VAL A 13 16.58 7.42 1.07
C VAL A 13 17.26 6.16 1.59
N ARG A 14 18.52 6.27 1.98
CA ARG A 14 19.28 5.18 2.57
C ARG A 14 20.02 5.67 3.80
N THR A 15 19.78 4.99 4.91
CA THR A 15 20.51 5.18 6.17
C THR A 15 21.16 3.86 6.58
N GLY A 16 21.84 3.81 7.74
CA GLY A 16 22.47 2.58 8.19
C GLY A 16 21.54 1.39 8.43
N TRP A 17 20.26 1.65 8.69
CA TRP A 17 19.29 0.61 9.04
C TRP A 17 18.03 0.61 8.16
N LEU A 18 17.81 1.65 7.35
CA LEU A 18 16.64 1.82 6.50
C LEU A 18 17.05 2.09 5.06
N GLU A 19 16.47 1.35 4.12
CA GLU A 19 16.40 1.73 2.72
C GLU A 19 14.93 1.94 2.37
N SER A 20 14.59 3.15 1.89
CA SER A 20 13.21 3.55 1.60
C SER A 20 13.09 4.17 0.22
N ARG A 21 12.05 3.76 -0.53
CA ARG A 21 11.68 4.35 -1.82
C ARG A 21 10.32 5.00 -1.70
N HIS A 22 10.26 6.29 -2.00
CA HIS A 22 9.09 7.12 -1.80
C HIS A 22 8.37 7.39 -3.12
N THR A 23 7.14 6.93 -3.24
CA THR A 23 6.29 7.22 -4.41
C THR A 23 5.89 8.69 -4.44
N PHE A 24 5.56 9.25 -3.27
CA PHE A 24 5.21 10.65 -3.06
C PHE A 24 6.20 11.32 -2.10
N SER A 25 6.14 12.65 -2.01
CA SER A 25 6.96 13.43 -1.09
C SER A 25 6.75 12.98 0.35
N PHE A 26 7.84 12.65 1.04
CA PHE A 26 7.82 12.17 2.41
C PHE A 26 9.18 12.43 3.10
N GLY A 27 9.15 12.88 4.36
CA GLY A 27 10.35 13.16 5.12
C GLY A 27 11.24 14.20 4.44
N HIS A 28 12.46 13.82 4.10
CA HIS A 28 13.42 14.69 3.41
C HIS A 28 13.30 14.67 1.88
N TYR A 29 12.55 13.71 1.31
CA TYR A 29 12.27 13.71 -0.12
C TYR A 29 11.11 14.64 -0.41
N TYR A 30 11.37 15.64 -1.24
CA TYR A 30 10.36 16.61 -1.67
C TYR A 30 10.37 16.79 -3.19
N ASP A 31 9.21 16.55 -3.80
CA ASP A 31 8.93 16.85 -5.19
C ASP A 31 7.51 17.42 -5.29
N LYS A 32 7.38 18.68 -5.70
CA LYS A 32 6.09 19.38 -5.79
C LYS A 32 5.09 18.72 -6.74
N ALA A 33 5.58 17.95 -7.72
CA ALA A 33 4.72 17.21 -8.65
C ALA A 33 4.17 15.92 -8.03
N TRP A 34 4.75 15.45 -6.91
CA TRP A 34 4.44 14.17 -6.28
C TRP A 34 4.12 14.34 -4.79
N MET A 35 3.07 15.12 -4.50
CA MET A 35 2.60 15.36 -3.13
C MET A 35 1.56 14.35 -2.64
N GLY A 36 1.04 13.53 -3.54
CA GLY A 36 -0.02 12.55 -3.32
C GLY A 36 -0.88 12.39 -4.56
N PHE A 37 -1.89 11.53 -4.49
CA PHE A 37 -2.87 11.30 -5.55
C PHE A 37 -4.26 11.14 -4.94
N GLY A 38 -5.12 12.16 -5.06
CA GLY A 38 -6.34 12.25 -4.27
C GLY A 38 -6.03 12.15 -2.76
N PRO A 39 -6.76 11.34 -1.99
CA PRO A 39 -6.47 11.12 -0.58
C PRO A 39 -5.25 10.20 -0.30
N LEU A 40 -4.68 9.54 -1.31
CA LEU A 40 -3.49 8.70 -1.17
C LEU A 40 -2.24 9.59 -1.02
N ARG A 41 -1.63 9.57 0.17
CA ARG A 41 -0.55 10.49 0.56
C ARG A 41 0.82 9.85 0.57
N VAL A 42 0.91 8.57 0.90
CA VAL A 42 2.18 7.85 1.04
C VAL A 42 2.05 6.46 0.46
N ILE A 43 3.02 6.05 -0.33
CA ILE A 43 3.43 4.67 -0.56
C ILE A 43 4.96 4.67 -0.47
N ASN A 44 5.47 4.27 0.69
CA ASN A 44 6.88 4.02 0.89
C ASN A 44 7.12 2.52 0.84
N GLU A 45 8.19 2.13 0.17
CA GLU A 45 8.68 0.76 0.15
C GLU A 45 9.94 0.72 1.01
N ASP A 46 9.83 0.07 2.15
CA ASP A 46 10.83 0.10 3.21
C ASP A 46 11.47 -1.27 3.41
N ARG A 47 12.81 -1.26 3.46
CA ARG A 47 13.63 -2.40 3.92
C ARG A 47 14.33 -1.99 5.20
N VAL A 48 14.01 -2.68 6.29
CA VAL A 48 14.52 -2.38 7.63
C VAL A 48 15.43 -3.50 8.09
N ALA A 49 16.64 -3.13 8.51
CA ALA A 49 17.66 -4.06 8.99
C ALA A 49 17.18 -4.88 10.21
N PRO A 50 17.79 -6.04 10.49
CA PRO A 50 17.48 -6.85 11.67
C PRO A 50 17.55 -6.04 12.97
N GLY A 51 16.56 -6.20 13.85
CA GLY A 51 16.46 -5.54 15.13
C GLY A 51 16.25 -4.03 15.12
N ALA A 52 16.25 -3.41 13.94
CA ALA A 52 16.03 -1.97 13.77
C ALA A 52 14.54 -1.66 13.54
N GLY A 53 14.20 -0.39 13.55
CA GLY A 53 12.83 0.07 13.33
C GLY A 53 12.61 1.53 13.63
N PHE A 54 11.36 1.91 13.60
CA PHE A 54 10.89 3.26 13.92
C PHE A 54 10.48 3.32 15.40
N PRO A 55 11.22 4.07 16.23
CA PRO A 55 10.89 4.22 17.66
C PRO A 55 9.54 4.94 17.84
N PRO A 56 9.00 5.01 19.07
CA PRO A 56 7.73 5.66 19.34
C PRO A 56 7.63 7.05 18.71
N HIS A 57 6.62 7.23 17.86
CA HIS A 57 6.30 8.47 17.17
C HIS A 57 4.78 8.62 17.01
N ARG A 58 4.35 9.85 16.75
CA ARG A 58 2.92 10.19 16.81
C ARG A 58 2.33 10.47 15.44
N HIS A 59 1.07 10.04 15.28
CA HIS A 59 0.22 10.36 14.14
C HIS A 59 -1.12 10.90 14.62
N ALA A 60 -1.77 11.71 13.77
CA ALA A 60 -3.14 12.14 13.92
C ALA A 60 -3.82 12.25 12.54
N ASN A 61 -5.10 11.91 12.49
CA ASN A 61 -5.94 12.09 11.29
C ASN A 61 -5.32 11.46 10.03
N MET A 62 -4.90 10.19 10.15
CA MET A 62 -4.34 9.42 9.05
C MET A 62 -4.78 7.95 9.16
N GLU A 63 -5.14 7.37 8.03
CA GLU A 63 -5.34 5.93 7.87
C GLU A 63 -4.02 5.34 7.39
N ILE A 64 -3.40 4.51 8.22
CA ILE A 64 -2.07 3.93 8.00
C ILE A 64 -2.23 2.44 7.78
N LEU A 65 -1.68 1.95 6.66
CA LEU A 65 -1.70 0.55 6.28
C LEU A 65 -0.27 0.05 6.13
N SER A 66 0.04 -1.10 6.71
CA SER A 66 1.33 -1.79 6.53
C SER A 66 1.09 -3.11 5.80
N TYR A 67 1.71 -3.26 4.63
CA TYR A 67 1.62 -4.44 3.78
C TYR A 67 2.98 -5.10 3.67
N VAL A 68 3.16 -6.25 4.33
CA VAL A 68 4.46 -6.92 4.44
C VAL A 68 4.69 -7.85 3.26
N LEU A 69 5.87 -7.74 2.64
CA LEU A 69 6.33 -8.55 1.52
C LEU A 69 7.23 -9.69 1.99
N GLU A 70 8.17 -9.38 2.90
CA GLU A 70 9.15 -10.35 3.43
C GLU A 70 9.41 -10.08 4.91
N GLY A 71 9.65 -11.13 5.68
CA GLY A 71 9.96 -11.03 7.10
C GLY A 71 8.74 -10.81 8.00
N GLY A 72 8.88 -9.99 9.02
CA GLY A 72 7.83 -9.65 9.96
C GLY A 72 8.00 -8.25 10.52
N LEU A 73 6.94 -7.45 10.52
CA LEU A 73 6.90 -6.11 11.09
C LEU A 73 6.17 -6.16 12.44
N SER A 74 6.90 -5.88 13.52
CA SER A 74 6.31 -5.79 14.87
C SER A 74 5.77 -4.39 15.09
N HIS A 75 4.49 -4.28 15.36
CA HIS A 75 3.79 -3.03 15.66
C HIS A 75 3.28 -3.02 17.10
N GLN A 76 3.34 -1.86 17.74
CA GLN A 76 2.73 -1.59 19.03
C GLN A 76 2.27 -0.14 19.10
N ASP A 77 1.05 0.10 19.63
CA ASP A 77 0.51 1.44 19.76
C ASP A 77 -0.10 1.75 21.14
N SER A 78 -0.31 3.05 21.39
CA SER A 78 -0.84 3.56 22.66
C SER A 78 -2.34 3.32 22.87
N SER A 79 -3.06 2.83 21.86
CA SER A 79 -4.49 2.45 21.98
C SER A 79 -4.68 0.99 22.40
N GLY A 80 -3.59 0.23 22.54
CA GLY A 80 -3.59 -1.18 22.89
C GLY A 80 -3.53 -2.11 21.67
N GLY A 81 -3.40 -1.57 20.45
CA GLY A 81 -3.15 -2.34 19.25
C GLY A 81 -1.70 -2.84 19.19
N GLY A 82 -1.50 -4.01 18.57
CA GLY A 82 -0.18 -4.56 18.39
C GLY A 82 -0.17 -5.97 17.86
N GLY A 83 0.96 -6.36 17.30
CA GLY A 83 1.16 -7.69 16.73
C GLY A 83 2.38 -7.74 15.82
N VAL A 84 2.57 -8.87 15.17
CA VAL A 84 3.57 -9.04 14.12
C VAL A 84 2.85 -9.29 12.81
N ILE A 85 3.01 -8.38 11.87
CA ILE A 85 2.45 -8.46 10.52
C ILE A 85 3.40 -9.28 9.65
N ARG A 86 2.87 -10.24 8.89
CA ARG A 86 3.61 -11.16 8.03
C ARG A 86 3.17 -11.04 6.56
N PRO A 87 3.92 -11.60 5.61
CA PRO A 87 3.48 -11.69 4.22
C PRO A 87 2.08 -12.31 4.08
N GLY A 88 1.23 -11.69 3.26
CA GLY A 88 -0.18 -12.06 3.12
C GLY A 88 -1.13 -11.38 4.11
N GLU A 89 -0.61 -10.60 5.05
CA GLU A 89 -1.40 -9.83 6.01
C GLU A 89 -1.37 -8.34 5.67
N LEU A 90 -2.46 -7.66 5.99
CA LEU A 90 -2.56 -6.21 6.00
C LEU A 90 -2.88 -5.75 7.41
N GLN A 91 -2.13 -4.80 7.92
CA GLN A 91 -2.44 -4.05 9.13
C GLN A 91 -3.07 -2.72 8.76
N TRP A 92 -4.03 -2.30 9.53
CA TRP A 92 -4.63 -0.98 9.50
C TRP A 92 -4.62 -0.35 10.88
N MET A 93 -4.11 0.88 10.97
CA MET A 93 -4.21 1.76 12.12
C MET A 93 -4.83 3.09 11.68
N SER A 94 -5.99 3.40 12.23
CA SER A 94 -6.57 4.74 12.10
C SER A 94 -6.08 5.59 13.26
N ALA A 95 -5.29 6.61 12.96
CA ALA A 95 -4.68 7.46 13.99
C ALA A 95 -5.68 8.36 14.72
N GLY A 96 -6.83 8.68 14.09
CA GLY A 96 -7.90 9.46 14.71
C GLY A 96 -7.40 10.75 15.37
N HIS A 97 -7.87 11.05 16.58
CA HIS A 97 -7.46 12.25 17.32
C HIS A 97 -6.00 12.24 17.81
N GLY A 98 -5.30 11.11 17.67
CA GLY A 98 -3.88 10.95 18.00
C GLY A 98 -3.56 9.58 18.55
N VAL A 99 -2.48 9.00 18.06
CA VAL A 99 -1.90 7.73 18.52
C VAL A 99 -0.37 7.86 18.49
N GLU A 100 0.29 7.22 19.45
CA GLU A 100 1.73 6.98 19.41
C GLU A 100 1.97 5.53 19.12
N HIS A 101 2.85 5.21 18.16
CA HIS A 101 3.19 3.84 17.82
C HIS A 101 4.66 3.66 17.51
N SER A 102 5.09 2.41 17.48
CA SER A 102 6.41 1.98 17.06
C SER A 102 6.32 0.80 16.11
N GLU A 103 7.25 0.71 15.17
CA GLU A 103 7.33 -0.36 14.17
C GLU A 103 8.76 -0.87 14.08
N PHE A 104 8.99 -2.13 14.42
CA PHE A 104 10.33 -2.74 14.41
C PHE A 104 10.34 -4.00 13.56
N ASN A 105 11.51 -4.28 12.98
CA ASN A 105 11.76 -5.59 12.42
C ASN A 105 11.68 -6.65 13.53
N ALA A 106 10.79 -7.62 13.38
CA ALA A 106 10.58 -8.69 14.37
C ALA A 106 11.75 -9.72 14.42
N SER A 107 12.64 -9.69 13.40
CA SER A 107 13.81 -10.58 13.30
C SER A 107 15.09 -9.88 13.74
N GLN A 108 15.97 -10.62 14.40
CA GLN A 108 17.34 -10.18 14.70
C GLN A 108 18.36 -10.59 13.62
N ASP A 109 17.93 -11.39 12.62
CA ASP A 109 18.85 -12.04 11.68
C ASP A 109 18.56 -11.68 10.21
N ALA A 110 17.32 -11.35 9.86
CA ALA A 110 16.90 -11.08 8.50
C ALA A 110 16.16 -9.74 8.38
N PRO A 111 16.27 -9.03 7.26
CA PRO A 111 15.53 -7.77 7.05
C PRO A 111 14.02 -8.01 6.93
N VAL A 112 13.23 -6.98 7.21
CA VAL A 112 11.81 -6.90 6.84
C VAL A 112 11.66 -5.99 5.63
N HIS A 113 10.78 -6.37 4.70
CA HIS A 113 10.41 -5.60 3.52
C HIS A 113 8.90 -5.40 3.49
N PHE A 114 8.43 -4.15 3.42
CA PHE A 114 7.01 -3.83 3.47
C PHE A 114 6.70 -2.52 2.74
N LEU A 115 5.42 -2.32 2.43
CA LEU A 115 4.89 -1.04 2.01
C LEU A 115 4.21 -0.35 3.19
N GLN A 116 4.57 0.91 3.43
CA GLN A 116 3.85 1.82 4.31
C GLN A 116 2.95 2.71 3.47
N ILE A 117 1.65 2.63 3.68
CA ILE A 117 0.63 3.29 2.87
C ILE A 117 -0.19 4.22 3.76
N TRP A 118 -0.34 5.49 3.36
CA TRP A 118 -1.15 6.45 4.11
C TRP A 118 -2.26 7.00 3.23
N ILE A 119 -3.48 6.92 3.74
CA ILE A 119 -4.68 7.49 3.11
C ILE A 119 -5.25 8.54 4.06
N GLN A 120 -5.53 9.73 3.54
CA GLN A 120 -6.16 10.79 4.32
C GLN A 120 -7.60 10.40 4.64
N PRO A 121 -8.05 10.44 5.90
CA PRO A 121 -9.41 10.08 6.25
C PRO A 121 -10.44 11.13 5.76
N ASP A 122 -11.70 10.71 5.63
CA ASP A 122 -12.84 11.58 5.30
C ASP A 122 -13.36 12.37 6.51
N ARG A 123 -12.88 12.03 7.71
CA ARG A 123 -13.27 12.67 8.99
C ARG A 123 -12.08 12.82 9.90
N VAL A 124 -12.10 13.85 10.73
CA VAL A 124 -11.03 14.15 11.69
C VAL A 124 -11.45 13.82 13.12
N ASN A 125 -10.46 13.65 14.00
CA ASN A 125 -10.62 13.48 15.44
C ASN A 125 -11.49 12.28 15.86
N ALA A 126 -11.58 11.25 15.02
CA ALA A 126 -12.21 9.99 15.41
C ALA A 126 -11.37 9.27 16.49
N ALA A 127 -11.94 8.30 17.19
CA ALA A 127 -11.17 7.46 18.11
C ALA A 127 -10.14 6.63 17.34
N PRO A 128 -8.89 6.50 17.81
CA PRO A 128 -7.92 5.58 17.23
C PRO A 128 -8.45 4.15 17.18
N THR A 129 -8.06 3.41 16.15
CA THR A 129 -8.50 2.02 15.96
C THR A 129 -7.39 1.24 15.26
N TYR A 130 -7.26 -0.03 15.62
CA TYR A 130 -6.31 -0.97 15.04
C TYR A 130 -7.02 -2.24 14.60
N ALA A 131 -6.63 -2.80 13.45
CA ALA A 131 -6.99 -4.15 13.04
C ALA A 131 -5.90 -4.75 12.15
N GLN A 132 -5.81 -6.08 12.12
CA GLN A 132 -4.92 -6.85 11.27
C GLN A 132 -5.71 -8.03 10.70
N GLN A 133 -5.49 -8.34 9.42
CA GLN A 133 -6.18 -9.42 8.73
C GLN A 133 -5.26 -10.12 7.75
N ALA A 134 -5.33 -11.46 7.74
CA ALA A 134 -4.71 -12.28 6.71
C ALA A 134 -5.63 -12.40 5.49
N PHE A 135 -5.02 -12.43 4.30
CA PHE A 135 -5.68 -12.62 3.01
C PHE A 135 -5.07 -13.82 2.32
N GLU A 136 -5.85 -14.86 2.15
CA GLU A 136 -5.37 -16.09 1.52
C GLU A 136 -4.97 -15.84 0.06
N PRO A 137 -3.80 -16.34 -0.37
CA PRO A 137 -3.39 -16.19 -1.77
C PRO A 137 -4.42 -16.70 -2.78
N ALA A 138 -5.17 -17.74 -2.42
CA ALA A 138 -6.21 -18.31 -3.29
C ALA A 138 -7.34 -17.31 -3.61
N ASP A 139 -7.68 -16.42 -2.68
CA ASP A 139 -8.73 -15.43 -2.85
C ASP A 139 -8.31 -14.26 -3.76
N ARG A 140 -7.00 -14.13 -4.00
CA ARG A 140 -6.39 -13.05 -4.80
C ARG A 140 -5.82 -13.54 -6.13
N HIS A 141 -5.79 -14.84 -6.37
CA HIS A 141 -5.17 -15.44 -7.54
C HIS A 141 -6.07 -15.27 -8.78
N GLY A 142 -5.62 -14.48 -9.76
CA GLY A 142 -6.37 -14.17 -10.97
C GLY A 142 -7.67 -13.39 -10.74
N ALA A 143 -7.83 -12.81 -9.52
CA ALA A 143 -9.02 -12.05 -9.13
C ALA A 143 -8.65 -10.88 -8.24
N TRP A 144 -9.50 -9.85 -8.21
CA TRP A 144 -9.38 -8.75 -7.26
C TRP A 144 -10.03 -9.12 -5.92
N ALA A 145 -9.23 -9.12 -4.86
CA ALA A 145 -9.73 -9.19 -3.49
C ALA A 145 -9.74 -7.80 -2.85
N THR A 146 -10.80 -7.45 -2.11
CA THR A 146 -10.84 -6.21 -1.34
C THR A 146 -10.05 -6.39 -0.04
N LEU A 147 -8.95 -5.67 0.09
CA LEU A 147 -8.08 -5.68 1.27
C LEU A 147 -8.54 -4.65 2.32
N ALA A 148 -9.03 -3.49 1.87
CA ALA A 148 -9.61 -2.47 2.73
C ALA A 148 -10.69 -1.68 1.98
N SER A 149 -11.72 -1.22 2.69
CA SER A 149 -12.80 -0.39 2.14
C SER A 149 -13.47 0.45 3.22
N ALA A 150 -14.26 1.47 2.83
CA ALA A 150 -14.95 2.38 3.73
C ALA A 150 -15.85 1.68 4.79
N ASP A 151 -16.37 0.53 4.48
CA ASP A 151 -17.35 -0.20 5.30
C ASP A 151 -16.89 -1.63 5.66
N GLY A 152 -15.67 -1.99 5.29
CA GLY A 152 -15.14 -3.34 5.49
C GLY A 152 -15.87 -4.44 4.70
N ARG A 153 -16.63 -4.08 3.65
CA ARG A 153 -17.33 -5.06 2.81
C ARG A 153 -16.38 -6.03 2.13
N ALA A 154 -16.91 -7.16 1.69
CA ALA A 154 -16.16 -8.21 1.01
C ALA A 154 -14.93 -8.70 1.79
N GLY A 155 -14.95 -8.65 3.12
CA GLY A 155 -13.89 -9.16 3.98
C GLY A 155 -12.66 -8.25 4.12
N GLY A 156 -12.69 -7.02 3.60
CA GLY A 156 -11.62 -6.05 3.76
C GLY A 156 -11.65 -5.31 5.10
N LEU A 157 -10.51 -4.73 5.50
CA LEU A 157 -10.39 -3.88 6.67
C LEU A 157 -11.18 -2.56 6.48
N PRO A 158 -11.87 -2.05 7.52
CA PRO A 158 -12.67 -0.83 7.42
C PRO A 158 -11.77 0.41 7.55
N ILE A 159 -11.56 1.15 6.44
CA ILE A 159 -10.86 2.45 6.47
C ILE A 159 -11.87 3.61 6.52
N ARG A 160 -11.45 4.75 7.07
CA ARG A 160 -12.29 5.95 7.19
C ARG A 160 -12.08 6.88 6.01
N GLN A 161 -12.30 6.35 4.83
CA GLN A 161 -12.29 7.10 3.57
C GLN A 161 -13.16 6.35 2.55
N ASP A 162 -13.85 7.09 1.65
CA ASP A 162 -14.52 6.50 0.49
C ASP A 162 -13.49 5.98 -0.51
N ALA A 163 -12.73 4.99 -0.09
CA ALA A 163 -11.69 4.35 -0.87
C ALA A 163 -11.75 2.83 -0.75
N ARG A 164 -11.19 2.15 -1.74
CA ARG A 164 -10.95 0.70 -1.69
C ARG A 164 -9.47 0.43 -2.00
N VAL A 165 -8.88 -0.46 -1.25
CA VAL A 165 -7.59 -1.06 -1.55
C VAL A 165 -7.84 -2.48 -2.00
N LEU A 166 -7.50 -2.77 -3.24
CA LEU A 166 -7.68 -4.06 -3.87
C LEU A 166 -6.31 -4.70 -4.11
N GLY A 167 -6.23 -6.02 -4.01
CA GLY A 167 -5.00 -6.76 -4.30
C GLY A 167 -5.27 -7.93 -5.23
N THR A 168 -4.35 -8.20 -6.16
CA THR A 168 -4.39 -9.38 -7.03
C THR A 168 -3.01 -10.02 -7.16
N LEU A 169 -2.99 -11.32 -7.33
CA LEU A 169 -1.80 -12.11 -7.63
C LEU A 169 -1.97 -12.71 -9.04
N LEU A 170 -1.00 -12.45 -9.92
CA LEU A 170 -1.05 -12.91 -11.32
C LEU A 170 0.16 -13.76 -11.66
N ALA A 171 -0.06 -14.99 -12.09
CA ALA A 171 0.96 -15.78 -12.78
C ALA A 171 1.14 -15.29 -14.23
N ALA A 172 2.16 -15.79 -14.92
CA ALA A 172 2.36 -15.48 -16.33
C ALA A 172 1.11 -15.80 -17.16
N ASP A 173 0.76 -14.89 -18.05
CA ASP A 173 -0.39 -14.94 -18.97
C ASP A 173 -1.79 -14.96 -18.30
N GLU A 174 -1.86 -14.92 -16.97
CA GLU A 174 -3.14 -14.67 -16.29
C GLU A 174 -3.61 -13.25 -16.49
N VAL A 175 -4.92 -13.10 -16.66
CA VAL A 175 -5.57 -11.81 -16.95
C VAL A 175 -6.60 -11.50 -15.90
N VAL A 176 -6.60 -10.26 -15.42
CA VAL A 176 -7.67 -9.72 -14.58
C VAL A 176 -8.09 -8.34 -15.09
N ASP A 177 -9.37 -8.05 -14.97
CA ASP A 177 -9.94 -6.79 -15.40
C ASP A 177 -10.52 -5.99 -14.23
N TYR A 178 -10.50 -4.67 -14.36
CA TYR A 178 -11.19 -3.76 -13.46
C TYR A 178 -11.92 -2.68 -14.26
N ALA A 179 -13.17 -2.37 -13.88
CA ALA A 179 -13.93 -1.30 -14.52
C ALA A 179 -13.57 0.04 -13.87
N LEU A 180 -13.08 0.99 -14.68
CA LEU A 180 -12.81 2.35 -14.27
C LEU A 180 -14.05 3.22 -14.48
N ASP A 181 -14.33 4.10 -13.52
CA ASP A 181 -15.34 5.16 -13.56
C ASP A 181 -14.64 6.52 -13.61
N ALA A 182 -14.98 7.37 -14.59
CA ALA A 182 -14.40 8.71 -14.73
C ALA A 182 -14.64 9.63 -13.51
N GLY A 183 -15.63 9.33 -12.67
CA GLY A 183 -15.88 10.03 -11.42
C GLY A 183 -14.96 9.61 -10.26
N ARG A 184 -13.99 8.76 -10.49
CA ARG A 184 -13.04 8.28 -9.46
C ARG A 184 -11.59 8.37 -9.93
N LEU A 185 -10.67 8.32 -8.97
CA LEU A 185 -9.23 8.24 -9.19
C LEU A 185 -8.76 6.82 -8.91
N TYR A 186 -7.80 6.33 -9.71
CA TYR A 186 -7.22 5.01 -9.49
C TYR A 186 -5.71 5.10 -9.48
N TRP A 187 -5.09 4.41 -8.51
CA TRP A 187 -3.64 4.25 -8.45
C TRP A 187 -3.29 2.77 -8.47
N LEU A 188 -2.67 2.32 -9.56
CA LEU A 188 -2.14 0.97 -9.72
C LEU A 188 -0.68 0.96 -9.28
N HIS A 189 -0.31 0.04 -8.39
CA HIS A 189 1.06 -0.13 -7.91
C HIS A 189 1.51 -1.58 -8.05
N VAL A 190 2.60 -1.83 -8.76
CA VAL A 190 3.21 -3.15 -8.85
C VAL A 190 4.10 -3.37 -7.63
N VAL A 191 3.65 -4.25 -6.74
CA VAL A 191 4.37 -4.57 -5.50
C VAL A 191 5.58 -5.46 -5.77
N SER A 192 5.38 -6.48 -6.60
CA SER A 192 6.43 -7.41 -7.04
C SER A 192 6.09 -8.04 -8.38
N GLY A 193 7.10 -8.58 -9.07
CA GLY A 193 6.94 -9.24 -10.37
C GLY A 193 6.79 -8.27 -11.53
N GLU A 194 6.17 -8.74 -12.60
CA GLU A 194 6.03 -8.04 -13.87
C GLU A 194 4.61 -8.20 -14.39
N ILE A 195 4.03 -7.13 -14.92
CA ILE A 195 2.70 -7.14 -15.55
C ILE A 195 2.70 -6.29 -16.81
N GLU A 196 1.64 -6.46 -17.59
CA GLU A 196 1.25 -5.51 -18.61
C GLU A 196 -0.11 -4.92 -18.24
N ALA A 197 -0.22 -3.60 -18.20
CA ALA A 197 -1.45 -2.87 -17.92
C ALA A 197 -1.91 -2.12 -19.19
N ASN A 198 -3.01 -2.55 -19.82
CA ASN A 198 -3.50 -2.01 -21.10
C ASN A 198 -2.38 -1.82 -22.15
N GLY A 199 -1.53 -2.85 -22.34
CA GLY A 199 -0.40 -2.82 -23.29
C GLY A 199 0.86 -2.12 -22.79
N ARG A 200 0.89 -1.61 -21.54
CA ARG A 200 2.06 -0.97 -20.94
C ARG A 200 2.80 -1.95 -20.02
N PRO A 201 4.07 -2.28 -20.30
CA PRO A 201 4.84 -3.13 -19.41
C PRO A 201 5.20 -2.37 -18.12
N LEU A 202 5.04 -3.02 -16.98
CA LEU A 202 5.34 -2.50 -15.65
C LEU A 202 6.08 -3.57 -14.83
N THR A 203 7.01 -3.13 -14.02
CA THR A 203 7.81 -3.98 -13.12
C THR A 203 7.65 -3.53 -11.67
N ALA A 204 8.20 -4.30 -10.75
CA ALA A 204 8.14 -4.00 -9.32
C ALA A 204 8.50 -2.55 -8.99
N GLY A 205 7.64 -1.89 -8.25
CA GLY A 205 7.74 -0.49 -7.83
C GLY A 205 7.24 0.53 -8.84
N ASP A 206 6.91 0.13 -10.08
CA ASP A 206 6.23 1.01 -11.05
C ASP A 206 4.77 1.22 -10.66
N ALA A 207 4.23 2.38 -11.07
CA ALA A 207 2.83 2.69 -10.83
C ALA A 207 2.20 3.50 -11.97
N LEU A 208 0.87 3.40 -12.07
CA LEU A 208 0.03 4.21 -12.95
C LEU A 208 -1.07 4.89 -12.15
N GLY A 209 -1.22 6.20 -12.32
CA GLY A 209 -2.38 6.96 -11.84
C GLY A 209 -3.38 7.18 -12.98
N PHE A 210 -4.68 7.03 -12.70
CA PHE A 210 -5.77 7.29 -13.65
C PHE A 210 -6.70 8.34 -13.06
N ALA A 211 -6.85 9.46 -13.77
CA ALA A 211 -7.77 10.53 -13.43
C ALA A 211 -8.63 10.85 -14.65
N ASP A 212 -9.95 10.97 -14.46
CA ASP A 212 -10.94 11.20 -15.54
C ASP A 212 -10.90 10.07 -16.61
N GLU A 213 -10.59 8.85 -16.20
CA GLU A 213 -10.53 7.68 -17.08
C GLU A 213 -11.72 6.76 -16.82
N ALA A 214 -12.33 6.28 -17.90
CA ALA A 214 -13.41 5.31 -17.86
C ALA A 214 -13.10 4.13 -18.76
N GLY A 215 -13.74 3.01 -18.50
CA GLY A 215 -13.62 1.82 -19.31
C GLY A 215 -12.93 0.67 -18.58
N ARG A 216 -12.11 -0.10 -19.28
CA ARG A 216 -11.52 -1.33 -18.75
C ARG A 216 -10.02 -1.15 -18.51
N LEU A 217 -9.59 -1.39 -17.30
CA LEU A 217 -8.20 -1.65 -16.95
C LEU A 217 -7.98 -3.17 -17.01
N GLN A 218 -7.19 -3.62 -17.94
CA GLN A 218 -6.78 -5.02 -18.06
C GLN A 218 -5.34 -5.19 -17.61
N LEU A 219 -5.09 -6.11 -16.70
CA LEU A 219 -3.76 -6.54 -16.32
C LEU A 219 -3.49 -7.94 -16.82
N THR A 220 -2.28 -8.15 -17.32
CA THR A 220 -1.78 -9.49 -17.69
C THR A 220 -0.48 -9.74 -16.94
N GLY A 221 -0.38 -10.85 -16.22
CA GLY A 221 0.86 -11.28 -15.58
C GLY A 221 1.95 -11.56 -16.61
N ARG A 222 3.19 -11.19 -16.30
CA ARG A 222 4.36 -11.39 -17.15
C ARG A 222 5.51 -12.01 -16.35
N GLY A 223 6.60 -12.33 -17.04
CA GLY A 223 7.79 -12.92 -16.42
C GLY A 223 7.60 -14.38 -15.98
N THR A 224 8.49 -14.89 -15.15
CA THR A 224 8.52 -16.29 -14.68
C THR A 224 7.97 -16.45 -13.26
N GLY A 225 7.78 -15.36 -12.53
CA GLY A 225 7.25 -15.33 -11.18
C GLY A 225 5.80 -14.87 -11.13
N ARG A 226 5.23 -14.89 -9.93
CA ARG A 226 3.90 -14.31 -9.68
C ARG A 226 4.07 -12.81 -9.39
N ALA A 227 3.27 -11.99 -10.05
CA ALA A 227 3.17 -10.56 -9.73
C ALA A 227 2.18 -10.35 -8.58
N ASP A 228 2.51 -9.45 -7.65
CA ASP A 228 1.61 -8.90 -6.64
C ASP A 228 1.31 -7.45 -7.00
N VAL A 229 0.03 -7.10 -7.06
CA VAL A 229 -0.42 -5.79 -7.55
C VAL A 229 -1.50 -5.23 -6.61
N LEU A 230 -1.34 -3.97 -6.23
CA LEU A 230 -2.36 -3.20 -5.52
C LEU A 230 -3.04 -2.19 -6.44
N LEU A 231 -4.35 -2.07 -6.30
CA LEU A 231 -5.15 -1.02 -6.93
C LEU A 231 -5.89 -0.23 -5.84
N PHE A 232 -5.66 1.07 -5.82
CA PHE A 232 -6.37 2.02 -4.96
C PHE A 232 -7.47 2.68 -5.79
N ASP A 233 -8.72 2.47 -5.43
CA ASP A 233 -9.91 3.11 -5.98
C ASP A 233 -10.30 4.23 -5.00
N LEU A 234 -10.19 5.47 -5.43
CA LEU A 234 -10.18 6.65 -4.57
C LEU A 234 -11.26 7.65 -4.99
N PRO A 235 -11.81 8.46 -4.09
CA PRO A 235 -12.63 9.61 -4.46
C PRO A 235 -11.78 10.71 -5.12
N HIS A 236 -12.45 11.60 -5.86
CA HIS A 236 -11.87 12.86 -6.35
C HIS A 236 -11.56 13.83 -5.21
#